data_587c23fcb597c5637383aa95f5c5646e
#
_entry.id   587c23fcb597c5637383aa95f5c5646e
#
_cell.length_a   1.000
_cell.length_b   1.000
_cell.length_c   1.000
_cell.angle_alpha   90.00
_cell.angle_beta   90.00
_cell.angle_gamma   90.00
#
_symmetry.space_group_name_H-M   'P 1'
#
loop_
_entity.id
_entity.type
_entity.pdbx_description
1 polymer ?
#
loop_
_entity_poly.entity_id
_entity_poly.type
_entity_poly.pdbx_seq_one_letter_code
_entity_poly.pdbx_strand_id
1 'polypeptide(L)'
;MKEVKIKIPEGYAIDKENSTFECIKFKKIEEKENKRKELPKTWEEFCYNYPIKRGEFFVNADCRIYEYTEGQRNPINDANLLPNKNYAEAMVALCKLIQLRDCYNNGWQPDWKTFEAKYCICIEQNIVQLKMGYGISCLLAFKTQKIRDEFCINFRDIIEKAKILL
;
A
#
# COMPACT_ATOMS: atom_id res chain seq x y z
N MET A 1 48.75 7.22 -26.05
CA MET A 1 47.81 8.33 -25.73
C MET A 1 48.08 8.79 -24.31
N LYS A 2 48.16 10.09 -24.05
CA LYS A 2 48.30 10.61 -22.67
C LYS A 2 46.90 10.98 -22.19
N GLU A 3 46.46 10.41 -21.07
CA GLU A 3 45.19 10.74 -20.46
C GLU A 3 45.37 11.76 -19.34
N VAL A 4 44.48 12.73 -19.24
CA VAL A 4 44.42 13.69 -18.13
C VAL A 4 43.18 13.42 -17.31
N LYS A 5 43.36 13.02 -16.06
CA LYS A 5 42.23 12.83 -15.11
C LYS A 5 41.96 14.15 -14.40
N ILE A 6 40.77 14.68 -14.59
CA ILE A 6 40.32 15.92 -13.94
C ILE A 6 39.58 15.51 -12.64
N LYS A 7 40.05 16.05 -11.50
CA LYS A 7 39.36 15.86 -10.22
C LYS A 7 38.27 16.93 -10.06
N ILE A 8 37.03 16.48 -10.06
CA ILE A 8 35.90 17.39 -9.86
C ILE A 8 35.79 17.71 -8.36
N PRO A 9 35.72 18.99 -7.96
CA PRO A 9 35.52 19.36 -6.57
C PRO A 9 34.19 18.87 -6.05
N GLU A 10 34.12 18.54 -4.76
CA GLU A 10 32.87 18.11 -4.11
C GLU A 10 31.81 19.22 -4.20
N GLY A 11 30.57 18.86 -4.56
CA GLY A 11 29.46 19.79 -4.77
C GLY A 11 29.49 20.52 -6.13
N TYR A 12 30.40 20.15 -7.06
CA TYR A 12 30.46 20.73 -8.40
C TYR A 12 30.32 19.68 -9.49
N ALA A 13 29.76 20.07 -10.62
CA ALA A 13 29.73 19.28 -11.87
C ALA A 13 30.43 20.05 -13.00
N ILE A 14 30.88 19.33 -14.02
CA ILE A 14 31.46 19.98 -15.22
C ILE A 14 30.33 20.73 -15.93
N ASP A 15 30.52 22.01 -16.15
CA ASP A 15 29.67 22.83 -16.99
C ASP A 15 30.00 22.58 -18.46
N LYS A 16 29.29 21.62 -19.07
CA LYS A 16 29.53 21.19 -20.46
C LYS A 16 29.20 22.28 -21.47
N GLU A 17 28.33 23.22 -21.15
CA GLU A 17 27.92 24.29 -22.06
C GLU A 17 28.96 25.41 -22.14
N ASN A 18 29.63 25.68 -21.03
CA ASN A 18 30.60 26.74 -20.91
C ASN A 18 32.07 26.25 -20.87
N SER A 19 32.29 24.92 -20.99
CA SER A 19 33.63 24.32 -21.03
C SER A 19 34.12 24.17 -22.46
N THR A 20 35.43 24.34 -22.67
CA THR A 20 36.15 24.05 -23.91
C THR A 20 37.21 22.98 -23.66
N PHE A 21 37.86 22.46 -24.72
CA PHE A 21 38.98 21.54 -24.56
C PHE A 21 40.19 22.15 -23.83
N GLU A 22 40.32 23.46 -23.85
CA GLU A 22 41.41 24.18 -23.21
C GLU A 22 41.07 24.64 -21.78
N CYS A 23 39.78 24.81 -21.48
CA CYS A 23 39.32 25.30 -20.19
C CYS A 23 38.05 24.56 -19.71
N ILE A 24 38.19 23.76 -18.66
CA ILE A 24 37.06 23.08 -18.03
C ILE A 24 36.52 23.94 -16.91
N LYS A 25 35.27 24.33 -17.03
CA LYS A 25 34.53 25.09 -15.99
C LYS A 25 33.67 24.16 -15.16
N PHE A 26 33.58 24.51 -13.89
CA PHE A 26 32.71 23.79 -12.94
C PHE A 26 31.54 24.68 -12.55
N LYS A 27 30.34 24.10 -12.55
CA LYS A 27 29.16 24.74 -11.96
C LYS A 27 28.81 24.06 -10.65
N LYS A 28 28.45 24.86 -9.68
CA LYS A 28 27.95 24.33 -8.40
C LYS A 28 26.71 23.50 -8.66
N ILE A 29 26.70 22.27 -8.16
CA ILE A 29 25.48 21.48 -8.16
C ILE A 29 24.52 22.24 -7.26
N GLU A 30 23.53 22.91 -7.82
CA GLU A 30 22.40 23.36 -7.04
C GLU A 30 21.77 22.07 -6.49
N GLU A 31 22.00 21.77 -5.22
CA GLU A 31 21.11 20.90 -4.49
C GLU A 31 19.73 21.54 -4.68
N LYS A 32 18.93 20.95 -5.58
CA LYS A 32 17.49 21.20 -5.55
C LYS A 32 17.13 20.85 -4.12
N GLU A 33 17.00 21.88 -3.26
CA GLU A 33 16.32 21.72 -2.00
C GLU A 33 15.06 20.96 -2.35
N ASN A 34 15.04 19.67 -2.05
CA ASN A 34 13.84 18.91 -1.95
C ASN A 34 13.09 19.63 -0.81
N LYS A 35 12.42 20.75 -1.14
CA LYS A 35 11.37 21.28 -0.28
C LYS A 35 10.49 20.06 -0.06
N ARG A 36 10.65 19.44 1.10
CA ARG A 36 9.77 18.35 1.53
C ARG A 36 8.39 18.95 1.36
N LYS A 37 7.67 18.48 0.31
CA LYS A 37 6.27 18.85 0.15
C LYS A 37 5.66 18.56 1.50
N GLU A 38 5.04 19.56 2.12
CA GLU A 38 4.34 19.34 3.37
C GLU A 38 3.38 18.17 3.14
N LEU A 39 3.46 17.18 4.03
CA LEU A 39 2.58 16.02 3.95
C LEU A 39 1.13 16.49 4.14
N PRO A 40 0.19 15.93 3.39
CA PRO A 40 -1.22 16.30 3.48
C PRO A 40 -1.72 16.00 4.90
N LYS A 41 -2.49 16.92 5.48
CA LYS A 41 -3.10 16.79 6.81
C LYS A 41 -4.58 16.37 6.72
N THR A 42 -5.18 16.48 5.53
CA THR A 42 -6.55 16.05 5.26
C THR A 42 -6.61 15.21 3.99
N TRP A 43 -7.71 14.49 3.81
CA TRP A 43 -7.97 13.71 2.60
C TRP A 43 -8.09 14.62 1.38
N GLU A 44 -8.76 15.75 1.53
CA GLU A 44 -8.98 16.75 0.48
C GLU A 44 -7.65 17.33 0.01
N GLU A 45 -6.74 17.68 0.94
CA GLU A 45 -5.38 18.11 0.61
C GLU A 45 -4.60 17.03 -0.14
N PHE A 46 -4.76 15.76 0.26
CA PHE A 46 -4.15 14.64 -0.44
C PHE A 46 -4.66 14.57 -1.88
N CYS A 47 -5.97 14.54 -2.09
CA CYS A 47 -6.57 14.47 -3.41
C CYS A 47 -6.18 15.65 -4.33
N TYR A 48 -6.02 16.84 -3.76
CA TYR A 48 -5.64 18.04 -4.50
C TYR A 48 -4.16 18.07 -4.86
N ASN A 49 -3.26 17.69 -3.94
CA ASN A 49 -1.82 17.85 -4.07
C ASN A 49 -1.11 16.64 -4.67
N TYR A 50 -1.76 15.49 -4.70
CA TYR A 50 -1.19 14.23 -5.20
C TYR A 50 -2.05 13.70 -6.35
N PRO A 51 -1.96 14.32 -7.54
CA PRO A 51 -2.66 13.82 -8.71
C PRO A 51 -2.21 12.39 -9.01
N ILE A 52 -3.15 11.60 -9.48
CA ILE A 52 -2.91 10.21 -9.88
C ILE A 52 -1.76 10.14 -10.86
N LYS A 53 -0.80 9.28 -10.56
CA LYS A 53 0.32 8.98 -11.44
C LYS A 53 -0.06 7.83 -12.37
N ARG A 54 0.48 7.86 -13.58
CA ARG A 54 0.36 6.76 -14.53
C ARG A 54 0.84 5.45 -13.89
N GLY A 55 0.06 4.39 -14.02
CA GLY A 55 0.39 3.08 -13.44
C GLY A 55 -0.24 2.79 -12.07
N GLU A 56 -1.01 3.70 -11.51
CA GLU A 56 -1.79 3.42 -10.30
C GLU A 56 -3.02 2.58 -10.63
N PHE A 57 -3.44 1.77 -9.66
CA PHE A 57 -4.55 0.83 -9.83
C PHE A 57 -5.77 1.32 -9.06
N PHE A 58 -6.96 1.04 -9.59
CA PHE A 58 -8.20 1.27 -8.89
C PHE A 58 -9.14 0.07 -8.97
N VAL A 59 -10.02 -0.04 -7.99
CA VAL A 59 -11.07 -1.06 -7.93
C VAL A 59 -12.40 -0.40 -8.25
N ASN A 60 -13.10 -0.89 -9.28
CA ASN A 60 -14.41 -0.37 -9.64
C ASN A 60 -15.54 -1.00 -8.79
N ALA A 61 -16.78 -0.56 -9.03
CA ALA A 61 -17.96 -1.05 -8.33
C ALA A 61 -18.20 -2.56 -8.47
N ASP A 62 -17.72 -3.18 -9.55
CA ASP A 62 -17.81 -4.64 -9.80
C ASP A 62 -16.64 -5.41 -9.17
N CYS A 63 -15.85 -4.79 -8.30
CA CYS A 63 -14.63 -5.36 -7.71
C CYS A 63 -13.58 -5.80 -8.75
N ARG A 64 -13.58 -5.17 -9.93
CA ARG A 64 -12.55 -5.38 -10.96
C ARG A 64 -11.43 -4.37 -10.77
N ILE A 65 -10.22 -4.83 -11.03
CA ILE A 65 -8.99 -4.05 -10.90
C ILE A 65 -8.62 -3.50 -12.27
N TYR A 66 -8.39 -2.20 -12.36
CA TYR A 66 -7.95 -1.51 -13.55
C TYR A 66 -6.68 -0.73 -13.27
N GLU A 67 -5.79 -0.69 -14.26
CA GLU A 67 -4.67 0.24 -14.27
C GLU A 67 -5.16 1.59 -14.84
N TYR A 68 -4.80 2.68 -14.16
CA TYR A 68 -5.13 4.02 -14.63
C TYR A 68 -4.28 4.37 -15.84
N THR A 69 -4.94 4.71 -16.95
CA THR A 69 -4.29 5.21 -18.17
C THR A 69 -4.72 6.63 -18.46
N GLU A 70 -3.80 7.41 -19.02
CA GLU A 70 -4.04 8.81 -19.38
C GLU A 70 -5.25 8.95 -20.32
N GLY A 71 -6.20 9.84 -19.97
CA GLY A 71 -7.44 10.03 -20.71
C GLY A 71 -8.67 9.28 -20.17
N GLN A 72 -8.52 8.40 -19.18
CA GLN A 72 -9.66 7.85 -18.46
C GLN A 72 -10.22 8.88 -17.46
N ARG A 73 -11.51 8.71 -17.10
CA ARG A 73 -12.18 9.57 -16.13
C ARG A 73 -11.37 9.61 -14.84
N ASN A 74 -11.02 10.80 -14.39
CA ASN A 74 -10.16 11.00 -13.23
C ASN A 74 -10.83 10.43 -11.97
N PRO A 75 -10.35 9.35 -11.37
CA PRO A 75 -10.92 8.75 -10.17
C PRO A 75 -10.51 9.50 -8.88
N ILE A 76 -10.04 10.77 -8.98
CA ILE A 76 -9.56 11.55 -7.81
C ILE A 76 -10.58 11.59 -6.67
N ASN A 77 -11.87 11.46 -6.97
CA ASN A 77 -12.92 11.44 -5.95
C ASN A 77 -13.22 10.02 -5.42
N ASP A 78 -12.63 9.00 -6.02
CA ASP A 78 -12.88 7.62 -5.66
C ASP A 78 -11.73 7.15 -4.77
N ALA A 79 -11.97 6.97 -3.48
CA ALA A 79 -11.00 6.46 -2.49
C ALA A 79 -10.46 5.05 -2.80
N ASN A 80 -10.58 4.59 -4.04
CA ASN A 80 -10.26 3.25 -4.53
C ASN A 80 -8.90 3.17 -5.22
N LEU A 81 -8.13 4.27 -5.20
CA LEU A 81 -6.79 4.27 -5.78
C LEU A 81 -5.81 3.59 -4.85
N LEU A 82 -5.08 2.66 -5.38
CA LEU A 82 -4.15 1.85 -4.65
C LEU A 82 -2.75 1.93 -5.28
N PRO A 83 -1.68 1.92 -4.47
CA PRO A 83 -0.31 2.18 -4.94
C PRO A 83 0.17 1.17 -5.98
N ASN A 84 -0.35 -0.06 -5.95
CA ASN A 84 0.02 -1.11 -6.88
C ASN A 84 -1.05 -2.20 -6.95
N LYS A 85 -0.91 -3.10 -7.92
CA LYS A 85 -1.82 -4.20 -8.19
C LYS A 85 -2.00 -5.14 -6.99
N ASN A 86 -0.94 -5.41 -6.23
CA ASN A 86 -1.01 -6.33 -5.09
C ASN A 86 -1.94 -5.78 -3.99
N TYR A 87 -1.89 -4.46 -3.73
CA TYR A 87 -2.83 -3.83 -2.79
C TYR A 87 -4.26 -3.85 -3.30
N ALA A 88 -4.47 -3.69 -4.61
CA ALA A 88 -5.81 -3.79 -5.21
C ALA A 88 -6.38 -5.22 -5.07
N GLU A 89 -5.59 -6.23 -5.36
CA GLU A 89 -5.97 -7.65 -5.18
C GLU A 89 -6.24 -7.98 -3.70
N ALA A 90 -5.40 -7.48 -2.80
CA ALA A 90 -5.58 -7.67 -1.37
C ALA A 90 -6.86 -7.00 -0.84
N MET A 91 -7.20 -5.79 -1.31
CA MET A 91 -8.42 -5.09 -0.93
C MET A 91 -9.67 -5.85 -1.38
N VAL A 92 -9.71 -6.33 -2.62
CA VAL A 92 -10.81 -7.16 -3.13
C VAL A 92 -10.93 -8.45 -2.32
N ALA A 93 -9.81 -9.10 -2.01
CA ALA A 93 -9.79 -10.30 -1.18
C ALA A 93 -10.31 -10.03 0.24
N LEU A 94 -9.89 -8.92 0.85
CA LEU A 94 -10.34 -8.50 2.18
C LEU A 94 -11.85 -8.24 2.23
N CYS A 95 -12.41 -7.55 1.23
CA CYS A 95 -13.86 -7.33 1.14
C CYS A 95 -14.64 -8.65 1.07
N LYS A 96 -14.13 -9.65 0.34
CA LYS A 96 -14.72 -10.99 0.29
C LYS A 96 -14.65 -11.70 1.64
N LEU A 97 -13.49 -11.65 2.31
CA LEU A 97 -13.29 -12.29 3.61
C LEU A 97 -14.23 -11.73 4.68
N ILE A 98 -14.46 -10.41 4.69
CA ILE A 98 -15.38 -9.78 5.66
C ILE A 98 -16.81 -10.31 5.47
N GLN A 99 -17.29 -10.38 4.24
CA GLN A 99 -18.63 -10.89 3.93
C GLN A 99 -18.77 -12.39 4.28
N LEU A 100 -17.76 -13.19 3.91
CA LEU A 100 -17.71 -14.61 4.25
C LEU A 100 -17.66 -14.84 5.76
N ARG A 101 -16.85 -14.05 6.49
CA ARG A 101 -16.78 -14.09 7.97
C ARG A 101 -18.15 -13.84 8.60
N ASP A 102 -18.88 -12.83 8.13
CA ASP A 102 -20.20 -12.49 8.68
C ASP A 102 -21.21 -13.62 8.41
N CYS A 103 -21.13 -14.26 7.23
CA CYS A 103 -21.91 -15.44 6.89
C CYS A 103 -21.59 -16.60 7.86
N TYR A 104 -20.31 -16.92 8.07
CA TYR A 104 -19.88 -18.02 8.96
C TYR A 104 -20.22 -17.78 10.42
N ASN A 105 -20.18 -16.53 10.86
CA ASN A 105 -20.56 -16.13 12.21
C ASN A 105 -22.08 -16.07 12.43
N ASN A 106 -22.90 -16.21 11.37
CA ASN A 106 -24.34 -16.14 11.43
C ASN A 106 -24.85 -14.92 12.22
N GLY A 107 -24.34 -13.72 11.87
CA GLY A 107 -24.69 -12.45 12.50
C GLY A 107 -24.01 -12.18 13.85
N TRP A 108 -23.23 -13.13 14.39
CA TRP A 108 -22.45 -12.85 15.59
C TRP A 108 -21.37 -11.80 15.31
N GLN A 109 -21.30 -10.79 16.19
CA GLN A 109 -20.24 -9.77 16.16
C GLN A 109 -19.42 -9.84 17.45
N PRO A 110 -18.09 -9.68 17.38
CA PRO A 110 -17.26 -9.69 18.57
C PRO A 110 -17.49 -8.46 19.43
N ASP A 111 -17.83 -8.65 20.70
CA ASP A 111 -17.77 -7.58 21.71
C ASP A 111 -16.37 -7.55 22.32
N TRP A 112 -15.59 -6.54 21.96
CA TRP A 112 -14.21 -6.38 22.42
C TRP A 112 -14.11 -5.89 23.87
N LYS A 113 -15.21 -5.51 24.50
CA LYS A 113 -15.26 -5.08 25.89
C LYS A 113 -15.43 -6.26 26.87
N THR A 114 -15.85 -7.40 26.37
CA THR A 114 -16.03 -8.60 27.19
C THR A 114 -14.79 -9.50 27.17
N PHE A 115 -14.58 -10.22 28.29
CA PHE A 115 -13.53 -11.24 28.42
C PHE A 115 -13.95 -12.60 27.83
N GLU A 116 -14.87 -12.61 26.89
CA GLU A 116 -15.18 -13.83 26.15
C GLU A 116 -14.09 -14.14 25.14
N ALA A 117 -13.79 -15.43 24.98
CA ALA A 117 -12.81 -15.88 24.01
C ALA A 117 -13.26 -15.58 22.57
N LYS A 118 -12.39 -14.94 21.78
CA LYS A 118 -12.56 -14.72 20.34
C LYS A 118 -11.49 -15.53 19.62
N TYR A 119 -11.88 -16.21 18.56
CA TYR A 119 -10.99 -17.04 17.76
C TYR A 119 -10.62 -16.28 16.48
N CYS A 120 -9.37 -15.93 16.34
CA CYS A 120 -8.90 -14.98 15.34
C CYS A 120 -8.00 -15.63 14.29
N ILE A 121 -8.06 -15.10 13.06
CA ILE A 121 -7.02 -15.29 12.05
C ILE A 121 -6.25 -13.98 11.96
N CYS A 122 -4.97 -14.01 12.27
CA CYS A 122 -4.07 -12.86 12.28
C CYS A 122 -2.86 -13.13 11.39
N ILE A 123 -2.15 -12.08 11.02
CA ILE A 123 -0.88 -12.19 10.30
C ILE A 123 0.24 -11.72 11.23
N GLU A 124 1.21 -12.59 11.46
CA GLU A 124 2.43 -12.26 12.20
C GLU A 124 3.64 -12.73 11.42
N GLN A 125 4.63 -11.88 11.29
CA GLN A 125 5.85 -12.15 10.52
C GLN A 125 5.53 -12.70 9.11
N ASN A 126 4.49 -12.17 8.47
CA ASN A 126 4.00 -12.59 7.16
C ASN A 126 3.45 -14.04 7.10
N ILE A 127 3.09 -14.62 8.24
CA ILE A 127 2.53 -15.97 8.39
C ILE A 127 1.12 -15.88 8.96
N VAL A 128 0.20 -16.67 8.40
CA VAL A 128 -1.17 -16.81 8.92
C VAL A 128 -1.14 -17.55 10.25
N GLN A 129 -1.59 -16.89 11.32
CA GLN A 129 -1.66 -17.42 12.68
C GLN A 129 -3.09 -17.60 13.12
N LEU A 130 -3.38 -18.74 13.75
CA LEU A 130 -4.67 -19.02 14.37
C LEU A 130 -4.56 -18.78 15.87
N LYS A 131 -5.22 -17.73 16.37
CA LYS A 131 -5.14 -17.32 17.76
C LYS A 131 -6.46 -17.40 18.47
N MET A 132 -6.40 -17.51 19.78
CA MET A 132 -7.49 -17.23 20.70
C MET A 132 -7.06 -16.06 21.58
N GLY A 133 -7.91 -15.06 21.71
CA GLY A 133 -7.59 -13.87 22.48
C GLY A 133 -8.78 -13.31 23.23
N TYR A 134 -8.47 -12.58 24.29
CA TYR A 134 -9.38 -11.82 25.12
C TYR A 134 -9.04 -10.34 24.91
N GLY A 135 -9.98 -9.54 24.40
CA GLY A 135 -9.78 -8.09 24.25
C GLY A 135 -8.85 -7.65 23.11
N ILE A 136 -8.37 -8.56 22.27
CA ILE A 136 -7.56 -8.22 21.08
C ILE A 136 -8.50 -8.03 19.88
N SER A 137 -8.61 -6.81 19.36
CA SER A 137 -9.41 -6.58 18.16
C SER A 137 -8.74 -7.21 16.95
N CYS A 138 -9.54 -7.98 16.21
CA CYS A 138 -9.09 -8.68 15.01
C CYS A 138 -10.20 -8.64 13.97
N LEU A 139 -9.83 -8.33 12.72
CA LEU A 139 -10.80 -8.21 11.64
C LEU A 139 -11.47 -9.55 11.31
N LEU A 140 -10.72 -10.64 11.33
CA LEU A 140 -11.22 -12.00 11.10
C LEU A 140 -11.40 -12.73 12.43
N ALA A 141 -12.40 -12.30 13.21
CA ALA A 141 -12.76 -12.92 14.48
C ALA A 141 -14.02 -13.80 14.32
N PHE A 142 -13.99 -14.92 15.02
CA PHE A 142 -15.02 -15.96 14.99
C PHE A 142 -15.49 -16.34 16.38
N LYS A 143 -16.77 -16.74 16.47
CA LYS A 143 -17.40 -17.14 17.71
C LYS A 143 -16.79 -18.41 18.32
N THR A 144 -16.37 -19.36 17.48
CA THR A 144 -15.80 -20.63 17.93
C THR A 144 -14.56 -21.01 17.15
N GLN A 145 -13.71 -21.83 17.76
CA GLN A 145 -12.54 -22.38 17.12
C GLN A 145 -12.89 -23.18 15.85
N LYS A 146 -13.92 -24.00 15.92
CA LYS A 146 -14.35 -24.84 14.79
C LYS A 146 -14.69 -23.99 13.56
N ILE A 147 -15.45 -22.91 13.74
CA ILE A 147 -15.84 -22.00 12.67
C ILE A 147 -14.59 -21.33 12.07
N ARG A 148 -13.66 -20.86 12.90
CA ARG A 148 -12.40 -20.25 12.46
C ARG A 148 -11.56 -21.23 11.62
N ASP A 149 -11.40 -22.46 12.11
CA ASP A 149 -10.54 -23.47 11.47
C ASP A 149 -11.13 -23.89 10.12
N GLU A 150 -12.44 -24.12 10.05
CA GLU A 150 -13.16 -24.40 8.81
C GLU A 150 -13.04 -23.25 7.79
N PHE A 151 -13.22 -22.01 8.26
CA PHE A 151 -13.04 -20.82 7.44
C PHE A 151 -11.61 -20.72 6.90
N CYS A 152 -10.62 -20.96 7.73
CA CYS A 152 -9.21 -20.90 7.32
C CYS A 152 -8.88 -21.96 6.27
N ILE A 153 -9.44 -23.15 6.37
CA ILE A 153 -9.25 -24.22 5.38
C ILE A 153 -9.92 -23.85 4.05
N ASN A 154 -11.18 -23.40 4.10
CA ASN A 154 -11.98 -23.16 2.90
C ASN A 154 -11.55 -21.92 2.11
N PHE A 155 -10.95 -20.92 2.77
CA PHE A 155 -10.61 -19.63 2.15
C PHE A 155 -9.11 -19.29 2.26
N ARG A 156 -8.26 -20.29 2.37
CA ARG A 156 -6.82 -20.12 2.51
C ARG A 156 -6.20 -19.24 1.45
N ASP A 157 -6.58 -19.45 0.20
CA ASP A 157 -6.08 -18.70 -0.96
C ASP A 157 -6.50 -17.22 -0.93
N ILE A 158 -7.70 -16.92 -0.44
CA ILE A 158 -8.20 -15.55 -0.28
C ILE A 158 -7.49 -14.86 0.88
N ILE A 159 -7.27 -15.58 1.99
CA ILE A 159 -6.51 -15.07 3.14
C ILE A 159 -5.08 -14.71 2.74
N GLU A 160 -4.40 -15.57 1.97
CA GLU A 160 -3.04 -15.30 1.50
C GLU A 160 -2.98 -14.08 0.58
N LYS A 161 -4.01 -13.84 -0.26
CA LYS A 161 -4.10 -12.62 -1.08
C LYS A 161 -4.33 -11.36 -0.25
N ALA A 162 -5.15 -11.45 0.81
CA ALA A 162 -5.44 -10.31 1.69
C ALA A 162 -4.34 -10.04 2.72
N LYS A 163 -3.36 -10.91 2.84
CA LYS A 163 -2.38 -10.96 3.93
C LYS A 163 -1.67 -9.64 4.22
N ILE A 164 -1.38 -8.84 3.20
CA ILE A 164 -0.71 -7.54 3.35
C ILE A 164 -1.60 -6.47 4.00
N LEU A 165 -2.90 -6.73 4.17
CA LEU A 165 -3.89 -5.83 4.79
C LEU A 165 -4.46 -6.37 6.10
N LEU A 166 -4.14 -7.61 6.47
CA LEU A 166 -4.55 -8.27 7.72
C LEU A 166 -3.47 -8.13 8.78
#